data_32d8abae8d9a6e288e607141815c1a6d
#
_entry.id   32d8abae8d9a6e288e607141815c1a6d
#
_cell.length_a   1.000
_cell.length_b   1.000
_cell.length_c   1.000
_cell.angle_alpha   90.00
_cell.angle_beta   90.00
_cell.angle_gamma   90.00
#
_symmetry.space_group_name_H-M   'P 1'
#
loop_
_entity.id
_entity.type
_entity.pdbx_description
1 polymer ?
#
loop_
_entity_poly.entity_id
_entity_poly.type
_entity_poly.pdbx_seq_one_letter_code
_entity_poly.pdbx_strand_id
1 'polypeptide(L)'
;MQKAVRKYLKALEAGDADKAAGLFVADGWVQSPFLGKIPVREYVRKVADASSSTALTVHDVLVSAEGHMRAVAYYLYDWQLKDGSKVSFECADVFNFDLNTGRIASIVLVYDTHLIRGAVENQYP
;
A
#
# COMPACT_ATOMS: atom_id res chain seq x y z
N MET A 1 -13.04 -5.26 8.34
CA MET A 1 -11.86 -5.30 7.44
C MET A 1 -11.94 -4.29 6.30
N GLN A 2 -13.03 -4.27 5.56
CA GLN A 2 -13.18 -3.36 4.41
C GLN A 2 -12.98 -1.89 4.79
N LYS A 3 -13.50 -1.49 5.94
CA LYS A 3 -13.38 -0.11 6.43
C LYS A 3 -11.93 0.27 6.71
N ALA A 4 -11.15 -0.63 7.33
CA ALA A 4 -9.74 -0.40 7.61
C ALA A 4 -8.92 -0.31 6.32
N VAL A 5 -9.21 -1.17 5.34
CA VAL A 5 -8.56 -1.15 4.02
C VAL A 5 -8.78 0.21 3.35
N ARG A 6 -10.03 0.70 3.33
CA ARG A 6 -10.36 1.98 2.70
C ARG A 6 -9.73 3.16 3.43
N LYS A 7 -9.65 3.12 4.75
CA LYS A 7 -8.96 4.14 5.55
C LYS A 7 -7.48 4.20 5.22
N TYR A 8 -6.84 3.02 5.08
CA TYR A 8 -5.43 2.95 4.70
C TYR A 8 -5.19 3.57 3.33
N LEU A 9 -5.99 3.21 2.33
CA LEU A 9 -5.83 3.74 0.98
C LEU A 9 -6.03 5.26 0.95
N LYS A 10 -6.99 5.79 1.70
CA LYS A 10 -7.19 7.25 1.82
C LYS A 10 -5.99 7.95 2.45
N ALA A 11 -5.42 7.36 3.49
CA ALA A 11 -4.25 7.92 4.15
C ALA A 11 -3.03 7.89 3.22
N LEU A 12 -2.86 6.81 2.46
CA LEU A 12 -1.80 6.69 1.46
C LEU A 12 -1.95 7.76 0.37
N GLU A 13 -3.15 7.93 -0.15
CA GLU A 13 -3.45 8.93 -1.17
C GLU A 13 -3.17 10.35 -0.67
N ALA A 14 -3.49 10.63 0.59
CA ALA A 14 -3.27 11.93 1.20
C ALA A 14 -1.80 12.19 1.60
N GLY A 15 -0.94 11.17 1.52
CA GLY A 15 0.44 11.29 1.98
C GLY A 15 0.56 11.34 3.50
N ASP A 16 -0.47 10.89 4.23
CA ASP A 16 -0.50 10.89 5.69
C ASP A 16 0.09 9.59 6.23
N ALA A 17 1.42 9.55 6.33
CA ALA A 17 2.16 8.36 6.74
C ALA A 17 1.81 7.91 8.15
N ASP A 18 1.64 8.85 9.08
CA ASP A 18 1.33 8.52 10.48
C ASP A 18 -0.06 7.89 10.60
N LYS A 19 -1.05 8.42 9.88
CA LYS A 19 -2.39 7.88 9.88
C LYS A 19 -2.42 6.49 9.26
N ALA A 20 -1.72 6.29 8.15
CA ALA A 20 -1.62 4.99 7.49
C ALA A 20 -1.00 3.95 8.44
N ALA A 21 0.15 4.26 9.02
CA ALA A 21 0.84 3.36 9.96
C ALA A 21 0.01 3.08 11.22
N GLY A 22 -0.75 4.05 11.67
CA GLY A 22 -1.61 3.93 12.86
C GLY A 22 -2.73 2.90 12.74
N LEU A 23 -3.03 2.43 11.54
CA LEU A 23 -4.03 1.39 11.31
C LEU A 23 -3.47 -0.03 11.51
N PHE A 24 -2.16 -0.16 11.69
CA PHE A 24 -1.47 -1.44 11.84
C PHE A 24 -1.20 -1.75 13.30
N VAL A 25 -0.92 -3.04 13.59
CA VAL A 25 -0.29 -3.44 14.84
C VAL A 25 1.11 -2.84 14.92
N ALA A 26 1.69 -2.76 16.14
CA ALA A 26 2.96 -2.08 16.37
C ALA A 26 4.12 -2.62 15.51
N ASP A 27 4.17 -3.93 15.28
CA ASP A 27 5.18 -4.59 14.47
C ASP A 27 4.68 -4.93 13.04
N GLY A 28 3.68 -4.19 12.56
CA GLY A 28 3.15 -4.34 11.21
C GLY A 28 4.20 -4.14 10.13
N TRP A 29 4.06 -4.87 9.03
CA TRP A 29 5.05 -4.82 7.95
C TRP A 29 4.36 -4.84 6.58
N VAL A 30 5.12 -4.42 5.58
CA VAL A 30 4.71 -4.40 4.17
C VAL A 30 5.77 -5.12 3.36
N GLN A 31 5.34 -5.98 2.45
CA GLN A 31 6.23 -6.58 1.46
C GLN A 31 5.99 -5.92 0.11
N SER A 32 7.01 -5.25 -0.39
CA SER A 32 6.96 -4.47 -1.64
C SER A 32 7.87 -5.11 -2.69
N PRO A 33 7.48 -5.12 -3.99
CA PRO A 33 8.36 -5.58 -5.07
C PRO A 33 9.69 -4.83 -5.14
N PHE A 34 9.73 -3.54 -4.76
CA PHE A 34 10.95 -2.73 -4.83
C PHE A 34 11.72 -2.68 -3.51
N LEU A 35 11.03 -2.74 -2.37
CA LEU A 35 11.64 -2.51 -1.06
C LEU A 35 11.79 -3.78 -0.22
N GLY A 36 11.20 -4.90 -0.68
CA GLY A 36 11.16 -6.13 0.12
C GLY A 36 10.26 -5.99 1.33
N LYS A 37 10.53 -6.78 2.37
CA LYS A 37 9.76 -6.77 3.61
C LYS A 37 10.35 -5.75 4.57
N ILE A 38 9.59 -4.71 4.88
CA ILE A 38 10.03 -3.62 5.78
C ILE A 38 8.91 -3.24 6.75
N PRO A 39 9.25 -2.60 7.89
CA PRO A 39 8.23 -2.08 8.81
C PRO A 39 7.29 -1.09 8.09
N VAL A 40 6.02 -1.12 8.45
CA VAL A 40 5.01 -0.27 7.78
C VAL A 40 5.34 1.21 7.91
N ARG A 41 5.87 1.66 9.04
CA ARG A 41 6.23 3.09 9.23
C ARG A 41 7.30 3.52 8.25
N GLU A 42 8.28 2.67 8.01
CA GLU A 42 9.34 2.94 7.03
C GLU A 42 8.77 2.96 5.61
N TYR A 43 7.93 1.99 5.27
CA TYR A 43 7.31 1.90 3.95
C TYR A 43 6.50 3.16 3.61
N VAL A 44 5.55 3.53 4.47
CA VAL A 44 4.65 4.66 4.18
C VAL A 44 5.41 5.99 4.12
N ARG A 45 6.47 6.13 4.91
CA ARG A 45 7.33 7.31 4.87
C ARG A 45 8.11 7.38 3.56
N LYS A 46 8.70 6.26 3.13
CA LYS A 46 9.43 6.21 1.85
C LYS A 46 8.52 6.53 0.66
N VAL A 47 7.30 6.00 0.66
CA VAL A 47 6.32 6.28 -0.40
C VAL A 47 5.93 7.75 -0.38
N ALA A 48 5.64 8.32 0.79
CA ALA A 48 5.29 9.74 0.92
C ALA A 48 6.42 10.63 0.43
N ASP A 49 7.66 10.30 0.80
CA ASP A 49 8.84 11.07 0.41
C ASP A 49 9.12 10.99 -1.11
N ALA A 50 8.80 9.86 -1.74
CA ALA A 50 8.98 9.68 -3.18
C ALA A 50 7.87 10.32 -4.01
N SER A 51 6.76 10.70 -3.40
CA SER A 51 5.55 11.13 -4.09
C SER A 51 5.44 12.64 -4.14
N SER A 52 5.10 13.20 -5.31
CA SER A 52 4.61 14.58 -5.38
C SER A 52 3.08 14.60 -5.38
N SER A 53 2.43 13.61 -5.99
CA SER A 53 0.98 13.41 -5.87
C SER A 53 0.61 11.95 -6.09
N THR A 54 -0.49 11.53 -5.48
CA THR A 54 -1.01 10.17 -5.56
C THR A 54 -2.51 10.23 -5.73
N ALA A 55 -3.05 9.50 -6.70
CA ALA A 55 -4.48 9.33 -6.88
C ALA A 55 -4.77 7.83 -7.00
N LEU A 56 -5.70 7.33 -6.18
CA LEU A 56 -6.08 5.93 -6.15
C LEU A 56 -7.53 5.79 -6.59
N THR A 57 -7.77 4.89 -7.55
CA THR A 57 -9.12 4.55 -7.99
C THR A 57 -9.41 3.12 -7.54
N VAL A 58 -10.22 2.95 -6.50
CA VAL A 58 -10.55 1.64 -5.95
C VAL A 58 -11.59 0.97 -6.83
N HIS A 59 -11.22 -0.17 -7.43
CA HIS A 59 -12.13 -0.98 -8.23
C HIS A 59 -13.00 -1.87 -7.34
N ASP A 60 -12.38 -2.51 -6.35
CA ASP A 60 -13.09 -3.42 -5.46
C ASP A 60 -12.28 -3.71 -4.20
N VAL A 61 -12.97 -4.11 -3.14
CA VAL A 61 -12.37 -4.65 -1.92
C VAL A 61 -12.98 -6.02 -1.70
N LEU A 62 -12.14 -7.05 -1.74
CA LEU A 62 -12.53 -8.46 -1.67
C LEU A 62 -12.17 -9.02 -0.30
N VAL A 63 -13.01 -9.89 0.23
CA VAL A 63 -12.72 -10.57 1.50
C VAL A 63 -12.61 -12.08 1.25
N SER A 64 -11.89 -12.77 2.14
CA SER A 64 -11.68 -14.20 2.01
C SER A 64 -12.99 -14.97 2.02
N ALA A 65 -13.23 -15.77 0.98
CA ALA A 65 -14.38 -16.66 0.89
C ALA A 65 -14.28 -17.83 1.88
N GLU A 66 -13.08 -18.09 2.42
CA GLU A 66 -12.83 -19.17 3.37
C GLU A 66 -12.86 -18.70 4.83
N GLY A 67 -13.24 -17.45 5.08
CA GLY A 67 -13.38 -16.92 6.43
C GLY A 67 -12.07 -16.50 7.10
N HIS A 68 -10.97 -16.43 6.37
CA HIS A 68 -9.72 -15.88 6.92
C HIS A 68 -9.85 -14.38 7.15
N MET A 69 -9.12 -13.86 8.14
CA MET A 69 -9.02 -12.42 8.39
C MET A 69 -8.08 -11.78 7.36
N ARG A 70 -8.54 -11.75 6.13
CA ARG A 70 -7.77 -11.32 4.96
C ARG A 70 -8.67 -10.62 3.96
N ALA A 71 -8.18 -9.53 3.39
CA ALA A 71 -8.87 -8.78 2.35
C ALA A 71 -7.89 -8.39 1.25
N VAL A 72 -8.41 -8.17 0.05
CA VAL A 72 -7.61 -7.68 -1.08
C VAL A 72 -8.22 -6.39 -1.58
N ALA A 73 -7.41 -5.35 -1.71
CA ALA A 73 -7.80 -4.12 -2.38
C ALA A 73 -7.30 -4.16 -3.82
N TYR A 74 -8.23 -4.08 -4.77
CA TYR A 74 -7.92 -4.00 -6.19
C TYR A 74 -8.15 -2.58 -6.65
N TYR A 75 -7.08 -1.90 -7.11
CA TYR A 75 -7.16 -0.47 -7.42
C TYR A 75 -6.12 -0.04 -8.44
N LEU A 76 -6.43 1.08 -9.12
CA LEU A 76 -5.49 1.76 -10.00
C LEU A 76 -4.69 2.78 -9.18
N TYR A 77 -3.38 2.74 -9.32
CA TYR A 77 -2.47 3.68 -8.68
C TYR A 77 -1.95 4.65 -9.75
N ASP A 78 -2.34 5.91 -9.65
CA ASP A 78 -1.80 7.00 -10.46
C ASP A 78 -0.82 7.78 -9.61
N TRP A 79 0.47 7.72 -9.96
CA TRP A 79 1.54 8.20 -9.12
C TRP A 79 2.39 9.22 -9.87
N GLN A 80 2.55 10.41 -9.30
CA GLN A 80 3.53 11.38 -9.75
C GLN A 80 4.68 11.39 -8.75
N LEU A 81 5.88 11.12 -9.25
CA LEU A 81 7.10 11.04 -8.45
C LEU A 81 7.71 12.44 -8.28
N LYS A 82 8.66 12.58 -7.35
CA LYS A 82 9.32 13.85 -7.05
C LYS A 82 10.07 14.44 -8.25
N ASP A 83 10.58 13.58 -9.14
CA ASP A 83 11.29 14.02 -10.35
C ASP A 83 10.34 14.44 -11.49
N GLY A 84 9.03 14.40 -11.26
CA GLY A 84 8.03 14.75 -12.26
C GLY A 84 7.54 13.57 -13.11
N SER A 85 8.16 12.40 -12.99
CA SER A 85 7.72 11.20 -13.70
C SER A 85 6.32 10.80 -13.25
N LYS A 86 5.51 10.33 -14.20
CA LYS A 86 4.17 9.82 -13.92
C LYS A 86 4.11 8.35 -14.29
N VAL A 87 3.60 7.53 -13.37
CA VAL A 87 3.41 6.10 -13.60
C VAL A 87 2.01 5.71 -13.16
N SER A 88 1.41 4.75 -13.87
CA SER A 88 0.09 4.21 -13.53
C SER A 88 0.17 2.70 -13.60
N PHE A 89 -0.39 2.02 -12.60
CA PHE A 89 -0.39 0.56 -12.56
C PHE A 89 -1.51 0.04 -11.68
N GLU A 90 -1.97 -1.17 -12.01
CA GLU A 90 -3.00 -1.86 -11.23
C GLU A 90 -2.36 -2.62 -10.08
N CYS A 91 -2.97 -2.52 -8.92
CA CYS A 91 -2.49 -3.18 -7.70
C CYS A 91 -3.54 -4.14 -7.16
N ALA A 92 -3.06 -5.23 -6.56
CA ALA A 92 -3.84 -6.10 -5.72
C ALA A 92 -3.09 -6.24 -4.38
N ASP A 93 -3.43 -5.41 -3.41
CA ASP A 93 -2.78 -5.44 -2.08
C ASP A 93 -3.48 -6.44 -1.20
N VAL A 94 -2.72 -7.41 -0.67
CA VAL A 94 -3.24 -8.45 0.22
C VAL A 94 -3.04 -8.01 1.66
N PHE A 95 -4.14 -7.71 2.36
CA PHE A 95 -4.15 -7.28 3.76
C PHE A 95 -4.41 -8.48 4.66
N ASN A 96 -3.51 -8.73 5.61
CA ASN A 96 -3.73 -9.72 6.67
C ASN A 96 -3.98 -8.98 7.97
N PHE A 97 -4.98 -9.42 8.72
CA PHE A 97 -5.42 -8.77 9.94
C PHE A 97 -5.06 -9.60 11.17
N ASP A 98 -4.75 -8.90 12.26
CA ASP A 98 -4.51 -9.54 13.54
C ASP A 98 -5.83 -10.02 14.14
N LEU A 99 -5.90 -11.30 14.51
CA LEU A 99 -7.13 -11.92 15.01
C LEU A 99 -7.56 -11.34 16.36
N ASN A 100 -6.63 -10.86 17.17
CA ASN A 100 -6.92 -10.40 18.53
C ASN A 100 -7.42 -8.95 18.55
N THR A 101 -6.85 -8.09 17.69
CA THR A 101 -7.14 -6.66 17.71
C THR A 101 -8.00 -6.18 16.56
N GLY A 102 -8.08 -6.95 15.46
CA GLY A 102 -8.73 -6.54 14.22
C GLY A 102 -7.96 -5.48 13.43
N ARG A 103 -6.76 -5.12 13.87
CA ARG A 103 -5.89 -4.18 13.17
C ARG A 103 -5.12 -4.88 12.05
N ILE A 104 -4.60 -4.10 11.11
CA ILE A 104 -3.81 -4.67 10.01
C ILE A 104 -2.49 -5.18 10.55
N ALA A 105 -2.15 -6.43 10.25
CA ALA A 105 -0.86 -7.03 10.62
C ALA A 105 0.17 -6.86 9.52
N SER A 106 -0.25 -7.00 8.25
CA SER A 106 0.67 -6.91 7.12
C SER A 106 -0.07 -6.62 5.82
N ILE A 107 0.69 -6.11 4.85
CA ILE A 107 0.24 -6.01 3.46
C ILE A 107 1.31 -6.65 2.57
N VAL A 108 0.87 -7.47 1.63
CA VAL A 108 1.71 -7.94 0.53
C VAL A 108 1.23 -7.22 -0.72
N LEU A 109 2.12 -6.44 -1.34
CA LEU A 109 1.81 -5.68 -2.55
C LEU A 109 2.04 -6.55 -3.77
N VAL A 110 1.05 -6.64 -4.64
CA VAL A 110 1.12 -7.41 -5.89
C VAL A 110 0.82 -6.48 -7.06
N TYR A 111 1.81 -6.23 -7.89
CA TYR A 111 1.66 -5.49 -9.14
C TYR A 111 2.79 -5.81 -10.11
N ASP A 112 2.53 -5.58 -11.40
CA ASP A 112 3.53 -5.80 -12.45
C ASP A 112 4.50 -4.61 -12.48
N THR A 113 5.79 -4.88 -12.28
CA THR A 113 6.83 -3.85 -12.25
C THR A 113 7.46 -3.60 -13.63
N HIS A 114 7.13 -4.40 -14.64
CA HIS A 114 7.82 -4.38 -15.94
C HIS A 114 7.86 -2.98 -16.58
N LEU A 115 6.72 -2.30 -16.64
CA LEU A 115 6.61 -0.99 -17.31
C LEU A 115 7.04 0.20 -16.43
N ILE A 116 7.21 0.00 -15.12
CA ILE A 116 7.47 1.11 -14.19
C ILE A 116 8.82 1.01 -13.49
N ARG A 117 9.53 -0.09 -13.68
CA ARG A 117 10.76 -0.41 -12.93
C ARG A 117 11.80 0.70 -13.00
N GLY A 118 12.10 1.18 -14.21
CA GLY A 118 13.12 2.21 -14.40
C GLY A 118 12.78 3.54 -13.70
N ALA A 119 11.51 3.94 -13.70
CA ALA A 119 11.07 5.17 -13.05
C ALA A 119 11.07 5.05 -11.53
N VAL A 120 10.60 3.91 -10.98
CA VAL A 120 10.40 3.74 -9.55
C VAL A 120 11.69 3.36 -8.82
N GLU A 121 12.54 2.52 -9.40
CA GLU A 121 13.81 2.12 -8.78
C GLU A 121 14.71 3.32 -8.47
N ASN A 122 14.68 4.35 -9.31
CA ASN A 122 15.47 5.56 -9.10
C ASN A 122 15.02 6.38 -7.88
N GLN A 123 13.80 6.16 -7.39
CA GLN A 123 13.25 6.85 -6.22
C GLN A 123 13.57 6.15 -4.91
N TYR A 124 14.05 4.90 -4.97
CA TYR A 124 14.40 4.07 -3.81
C TYR A 124 15.87 3.64 -3.89
N PRO A 125 16.80 4.58 -3.67
CA PRO A 125 18.23 4.28 -3.76
C PRO A 125 18.72 3.30 -2.70
#